data_8acd5f12ebb595c0b318faa18f610cd7
#
_entry.id   8acd5f12ebb595c0b318faa18f610cd7
#
_cell.length_a   1.000
_cell.length_b   1.000
_cell.length_c   1.000
_cell.angle_alpha   90.00
_cell.angle_beta   90.00
_cell.angle_gamma   90.00
#
_symmetry.space_group_name_H-M   'P 1'
#
loop_
_entity.id
_entity.type
_entity.pdbx_description
1 polymer ?
#
loop_
_entity_poly.entity_id
_entity_poly.type
_entity_poly.pdbx_seq_one_letter_code
_entity_poly.pdbx_strand_id
1 'polypeptide(L)'
;MKGTMKVHKKNRLIRYIPSMFRLVDGVDEYIIESISEMHYTAPDIYNRKVKAVSSTFPRNRGELTDLTDFLNMNVYSSSMMSDKLLSPLDKESSRYYTYLLDTITGTSDNQVYKIKIEPKHKGTQLVSGYVMVSDQVWSIREIYMEGEFDMIQFKLRRVMGDVGDEEFLPVHFDLNLVFKFMGNYLEMNNCGQMKYNMVSFYNGSQRRKSQKKHSHDLTEFYSLTIDSTQM
;
A
#
# COMPACT_ATOMS: atom_id res chain seq x y z
N MET A 1 2.80 -2.42 11.49
CA MET A 1 3.49 -2.59 10.19
C MET A 1 4.88 -3.12 10.45
N LYS A 2 5.30 -4.09 9.67
CA LYS A 2 6.66 -4.64 9.66
C LYS A 2 7.19 -4.60 8.24
N GLY A 3 8.43 -4.14 8.07
CA GLY A 3 9.11 -4.07 6.79
C GLY A 3 10.52 -4.64 6.90
N THR A 4 10.97 -5.27 5.83
CA THR A 4 12.36 -5.74 5.67
C THR A 4 12.87 -5.29 4.32
N MET A 5 14.14 -4.92 4.23
CA MET A 5 14.81 -4.66 2.97
C MET A 5 16.09 -5.46 2.91
N LYS A 6 16.30 -6.14 1.77
CA LYS A 6 17.54 -6.84 1.43
C LYS A 6 18.22 -6.16 0.26
N VAL A 7 19.51 -5.97 0.40
CA VAL A 7 20.38 -5.42 -0.64
C VAL A 7 21.15 -6.59 -1.26
N HIS A 8 20.70 -7.09 -2.42
CA HIS A 8 21.35 -8.20 -3.11
C HIS A 8 22.60 -7.75 -3.88
N LYS A 9 22.54 -6.56 -4.49
CA LYS A 9 23.66 -5.95 -5.20
C LYS A 9 23.60 -4.43 -5.02
N LYS A 10 24.74 -3.82 -4.78
CA LYS A 10 24.89 -2.36 -4.74
C LYS A 10 26.19 -1.94 -5.42
N ASN A 11 26.18 -0.81 -6.07
CA ASN A 11 27.36 -0.16 -6.63
C ASN A 11 27.43 1.32 -6.24
N ARG A 12 28.46 2.02 -6.66
CA ARG A 12 28.67 3.44 -6.28
C ARG A 12 27.56 4.37 -6.78
N LEU A 13 26.81 3.99 -7.81
CA LEU A 13 25.74 4.82 -8.38
C LEU A 13 24.51 4.89 -7.48
N ILE A 14 24.35 3.97 -6.53
CA ILE A 14 23.24 4.00 -5.56
C ILE A 14 23.20 5.30 -4.74
N ARG A 15 24.33 5.98 -4.61
CA ARG A 15 24.43 7.28 -3.91
C ARG A 15 23.65 8.40 -4.59
N TYR A 16 23.41 8.26 -5.90
CA TYR A 16 22.71 9.25 -6.71
C TYR A 16 21.22 8.95 -6.84
N ILE A 17 20.76 7.81 -6.31
CA ILE A 17 19.33 7.48 -6.26
C ILE A 17 18.71 8.26 -5.09
N PRO A 18 17.48 8.80 -5.26
CA PRO A 18 16.83 9.61 -4.23
C PRO A 18 16.85 8.97 -2.85
N SER A 19 16.76 9.79 -1.84
CA SER A 19 16.99 9.56 -0.41
C SER A 19 16.36 8.29 0.22
N MET A 20 15.48 7.63 -0.49
CA MET A 20 14.85 6.37 -0.13
C MET A 20 15.85 5.21 0.08
N PHE A 21 17.07 5.29 -0.48
CA PHE A 21 18.06 4.22 -0.48
C PHE A 21 19.40 4.63 0.15
N ARG A 22 19.37 5.41 1.23
CA ARG A 22 20.59 5.69 2.00
C ARG A 22 21.05 4.44 2.73
N LEU A 23 21.87 3.67 2.03
CA LEU A 23 22.44 2.42 2.54
C LEU A 23 23.73 2.71 3.29
N VAL A 24 23.92 2.02 4.41
CA VAL A 24 25.17 2.02 5.18
C VAL A 24 26.14 1.01 4.55
N ASP A 25 27.41 1.37 4.45
CA ASP A 25 28.41 0.45 3.93
C ASP A 25 28.55 -0.76 4.88
N GLY A 26 28.51 -1.96 4.30
CA GLY A 26 28.61 -3.22 5.05
C GLY A 26 27.28 -3.73 5.61
N VAL A 27 26.17 -3.00 5.44
CA VAL A 27 24.84 -3.44 5.87
C VAL A 27 24.02 -3.81 4.63
N ASP A 28 23.56 -5.04 4.58
CA ASP A 28 22.79 -5.59 3.46
C ASP A 28 21.36 -5.97 3.86
N GLU A 29 21.00 -5.88 5.13
CA GLU A 29 19.64 -6.13 5.62
C GLU A 29 19.19 -5.01 6.55
N TYR A 30 17.96 -4.56 6.36
CA TYR A 30 17.32 -3.54 7.17
C TYR A 30 15.94 -4.01 7.61
N ILE A 31 15.55 -3.63 8.82
CA ILE A 31 14.25 -3.96 9.39
C ILE A 31 13.60 -2.69 9.92
N ILE A 32 12.29 -2.58 9.74
CA ILE A 32 11.47 -1.54 10.34
C ILE A 32 10.20 -2.16 10.92
N GLU A 33 9.86 -1.79 12.13
CA GLU A 33 8.59 -2.09 12.76
C GLU A 33 7.96 -0.80 13.27
N SER A 34 6.67 -0.61 13.04
CA SER A 34 5.98 0.59 13.50
C SER A 34 4.55 0.30 13.94
N ILE A 35 4.12 1.04 14.96
CA ILE A 35 2.73 1.13 15.40
C ILE A 35 2.26 2.55 15.13
N SER A 36 1.12 2.68 14.48
CA SER A 36 0.55 3.97 14.12
C SER A 36 -0.95 3.98 14.40
N GLU A 37 -1.45 5.13 14.81
CA GLU A 37 -2.87 5.43 14.83
C GLU A 37 -3.24 6.10 13.50
N MET A 38 -4.36 5.70 12.92
CA MET A 38 -4.81 6.23 11.64
C MET A 38 -6.26 6.65 11.72
N HIS A 39 -6.55 7.87 11.28
CA HIS A 39 -7.89 8.37 11.05
C HIS A 39 -8.15 8.37 9.54
N TYR A 40 -9.08 7.56 9.11
CA TYR A 40 -9.50 7.48 7.72
C TYR A 40 -10.87 8.15 7.56
N THR A 41 -10.99 9.00 6.55
CA THR A 41 -12.27 9.55 6.13
C THR A 41 -12.43 9.28 4.64
N ALA A 42 -13.45 8.49 4.32
CA ALA A 42 -13.74 8.13 2.93
C ALA A 42 -13.94 9.37 2.05
N PRO A 43 -13.53 9.33 0.79
CA PRO A 43 -12.98 8.18 0.09
C PRO A 43 -11.45 8.06 0.19
N ASP A 44 -10.71 9.08 0.60
CA ASP A 44 -9.27 9.14 0.38
C ASP A 44 -8.49 10.03 1.37
N ILE A 45 -9.08 10.43 2.50
CA ILE A 45 -8.40 11.27 3.49
C ILE A 45 -7.82 10.39 4.59
N TYR A 46 -6.49 10.41 4.71
CA TYR A 46 -5.75 9.67 5.73
C TYR A 46 -4.93 10.62 6.58
N ASN A 47 -5.13 10.55 7.90
CA ASN A 47 -4.29 11.22 8.89
C ASN A 47 -3.64 10.14 9.74
N ARG A 48 -2.30 10.06 9.71
CA ARG A 48 -1.52 9.04 10.40
C ARG A 48 -0.64 9.67 11.47
N LYS A 49 -0.71 9.12 12.68
CA LYS A 49 0.18 9.45 13.78
C LYS A 49 1.00 8.20 14.14
N VAL A 50 2.32 8.29 14.01
CA VAL A 50 3.23 7.20 14.40
C VAL A 50 3.38 7.24 15.92
N LYS A 51 3.03 6.13 16.59
CA LYS A 51 3.10 5.98 18.07
C LYS A 51 4.42 5.37 18.52
N ALA A 52 4.92 4.39 17.77
CA ALA A 52 6.18 3.75 18.06
C ALA A 52 6.83 3.25 16.76
N VAL A 53 8.15 3.29 16.70
CA VAL A 53 8.92 2.74 15.60
C VAL A 53 10.26 2.24 16.11
N SER A 54 10.66 1.07 15.60
CA SER A 54 11.98 0.50 15.71
C SER A 54 12.52 0.27 14.30
N SER A 55 13.72 0.72 14.01
CA SER A 55 14.27 0.62 12.66
C SER A 55 15.79 0.61 12.67
N THR A 56 16.36 -0.27 11.85
CA THR A 56 17.78 -0.29 11.51
C THR A 56 18.12 0.59 10.30
N PHE A 57 17.10 1.15 9.62
CA PHE A 57 17.32 2.10 8.54
C PHE A 57 17.97 3.38 9.07
N PRO A 58 18.88 4.01 8.30
CA PRO A 58 19.37 5.34 8.61
C PRO A 58 18.19 6.31 8.72
N ARG A 59 18.16 7.11 9.78
CA ARG A 59 17.06 8.06 10.01
C ARG A 59 16.92 9.04 8.85
N ASN A 60 15.79 8.96 8.15
CA ASN A 60 15.45 9.89 7.08
C ASN A 60 13.94 10.23 7.13
N ARG A 61 13.60 11.51 6.96
CA ARG A 61 12.23 12.02 7.12
C ARG A 61 11.26 11.55 6.04
N GLY A 62 11.74 11.10 4.87
CA GLY A 62 10.88 10.76 3.72
C GLY A 62 10.45 9.30 3.63
N GLU A 63 11.20 8.36 4.19
CA GLU A 63 11.07 6.92 3.88
C GLU A 63 9.79 6.26 4.39
N LEU A 64 9.26 6.72 5.54
CA LEU A 64 8.00 6.20 6.07
C LEU A 64 6.78 6.72 5.31
N THR A 65 6.89 7.89 4.68
CA THR A 65 5.78 8.50 3.94
C THR A 65 5.56 7.83 2.59
N ASP A 66 6.62 7.49 1.88
CA ASP A 66 6.53 6.90 0.55
C ASP A 66 5.91 5.49 0.57
N LEU A 67 6.23 4.67 1.60
CA LEU A 67 5.59 3.36 1.80
C LEU A 67 4.10 3.47 2.15
N THR A 68 3.70 4.56 2.81
CA THR A 68 2.29 4.76 3.16
C THR A 68 1.42 5.10 1.97
N ASP A 69 1.96 5.60 0.88
CA ASP A 69 1.21 5.86 -0.34
C ASP A 69 0.65 4.56 -0.95
N PHE A 70 1.38 3.44 -0.83
CA PHE A 70 0.84 2.13 -1.18
C PHE A 70 -0.28 1.67 -0.24
N LEU A 71 -0.21 2.02 1.03
CA LEU A 71 -1.22 1.63 2.02
C LEU A 71 -2.51 2.43 1.87
N ASN A 72 -2.35 3.69 1.53
CA ASN A 72 -3.44 4.66 1.42
C ASN A 72 -4.01 4.76 0.01
N MET A 73 -3.57 3.87 -0.89
CA MET A 73 -4.00 3.88 -2.27
C MET A 73 -5.50 3.63 -2.39
N ASN A 74 -6.22 4.61 -2.92
CA ASN A 74 -7.63 4.46 -3.25
C ASN A 74 -7.75 3.77 -4.62
N VAL A 75 -8.12 2.50 -4.61
CA VAL A 75 -8.29 1.69 -5.82
C VAL A 75 -9.48 2.10 -6.67
N TYR A 76 -10.40 2.88 -6.14
CA TYR A 76 -11.58 3.40 -6.86
C TYR A 76 -11.35 4.77 -7.51
N SER A 77 -10.21 5.41 -7.26
CA SER A 77 -9.87 6.64 -7.97
C SER A 77 -9.41 6.33 -9.40
N SER A 78 -9.45 7.32 -10.28
CA SER A 78 -9.03 7.16 -11.69
C SER A 78 -7.54 6.81 -11.82
N SER A 79 -6.73 7.28 -10.89
CA SER A 79 -5.31 7.01 -10.82
C SER A 79 -4.86 6.67 -9.40
N MET A 80 -3.74 5.98 -9.31
CA MET A 80 -3.12 5.52 -8.09
C MET A 80 -1.65 5.96 -8.06
N MET A 81 -1.01 5.93 -6.88
CA MET A 81 0.41 6.23 -6.73
C MET A 81 0.80 7.60 -7.29
N SER A 82 0.10 8.65 -6.85
CA SER A 82 0.34 10.03 -7.31
C SER A 82 0.28 10.16 -8.85
N ASP A 83 -0.78 9.61 -9.44
CA ASP A 83 -1.08 9.61 -10.88
C ASP A 83 -0.13 8.79 -11.77
N LYS A 84 0.67 7.90 -11.18
CA LYS A 84 1.60 7.06 -11.95
C LYS A 84 0.95 5.79 -12.51
N LEU A 85 -0.11 5.30 -11.88
CA LEU A 85 -0.80 4.07 -12.27
C LEU A 85 -2.27 4.35 -12.53
N LEU A 86 -2.81 3.78 -13.61
CA LEU A 86 -4.24 3.81 -13.90
C LEU A 86 -4.96 2.74 -13.08
N SER A 87 -6.03 3.14 -12.40
CA SER A 87 -6.79 2.19 -11.59
C SER A 87 -7.59 1.23 -12.48
N PRO A 88 -7.54 -0.09 -12.20
CA PRO A 88 -8.38 -1.04 -12.86
C PRO A 88 -9.85 -0.99 -12.41
N LEU A 89 -10.18 -0.25 -11.36
CA LEU A 89 -11.55 -0.12 -10.83
C LEU A 89 -12.19 1.24 -11.15
N ASP A 90 -11.54 2.07 -11.95
CA ASP A 90 -12.13 3.30 -12.46
C ASP A 90 -13.25 3.02 -13.48
N LYS A 91 -14.18 3.96 -13.62
CA LYS A 91 -15.32 3.87 -14.54
C LYS A 91 -14.92 3.69 -16.01
N GLU A 92 -13.79 4.25 -16.43
CA GLU A 92 -13.26 4.14 -17.78
C GLU A 92 -12.20 3.06 -17.96
N SER A 93 -11.95 2.27 -16.91
CA SER A 93 -10.92 1.23 -16.88
C SER A 93 -11.07 0.18 -17.99
N SER A 94 -12.30 -0.08 -18.45
CA SER A 94 -12.57 -1.01 -19.56
C SER A 94 -11.87 -0.63 -20.88
N ARG A 95 -11.39 0.60 -21.04
CA ARG A 95 -10.55 1.02 -22.18
C ARG A 95 -9.16 0.39 -22.14
N TYR A 96 -8.65 0.14 -20.94
CA TYR A 96 -7.26 -0.27 -20.69
C TYR A 96 -7.13 -1.70 -20.19
N TYR A 97 -8.20 -2.26 -19.60
CA TYR A 97 -8.20 -3.56 -18.96
C TYR A 97 -9.25 -4.51 -19.53
N THR A 98 -8.95 -5.79 -19.44
CA THR A 98 -9.87 -6.91 -19.65
C THR A 98 -10.12 -7.59 -18.31
N TYR A 99 -11.37 -7.99 -18.08
CA TYR A 99 -11.82 -8.66 -16.86
C TYR A 99 -12.32 -10.06 -17.21
N LEU A 100 -11.78 -11.05 -16.52
CA LEU A 100 -12.11 -12.46 -16.75
C LEU A 100 -12.56 -13.08 -15.43
N LEU A 101 -13.74 -13.67 -15.42
CA LEU A 101 -14.16 -14.48 -14.28
C LEU A 101 -13.29 -15.72 -14.21
N ASP A 102 -12.49 -15.83 -13.13
CA ASP A 102 -11.54 -16.92 -12.93
C ASP A 102 -12.17 -18.07 -12.12
N THR A 103 -12.74 -17.76 -10.97
CA THR A 103 -13.26 -18.76 -10.05
C THR A 103 -14.44 -18.19 -9.26
N ILE A 104 -15.39 -19.08 -8.94
CA ILE A 104 -16.49 -18.80 -8.01
C ILE A 104 -16.31 -19.73 -6.82
N THR A 105 -16.26 -19.18 -5.61
CA THR A 105 -16.11 -19.95 -4.36
C THR A 105 -17.24 -19.60 -3.39
N GLY A 106 -17.50 -20.48 -2.43
CA GLY A 106 -18.56 -20.29 -1.44
C GLY A 106 -19.80 -21.14 -1.70
N THR A 107 -20.85 -20.92 -0.92
CA THR A 107 -22.16 -21.57 -1.04
C THR A 107 -23.11 -20.70 -1.88
N SER A 108 -24.26 -21.25 -2.27
CA SER A 108 -25.29 -20.52 -3.05
C SER A 108 -25.69 -19.17 -2.45
N ASP A 109 -25.62 -19.05 -1.12
CA ASP A 109 -26.06 -17.86 -0.39
C ASP A 109 -24.91 -16.89 -0.03
N ASN A 110 -23.67 -17.25 -0.34
CA ASN A 110 -22.50 -16.43 -0.06
C ASN A 110 -21.37 -16.78 -1.05
N GLN A 111 -21.55 -16.36 -2.29
CA GLN A 111 -20.54 -16.57 -3.33
C GLN A 111 -19.52 -15.45 -3.34
N VAL A 112 -18.29 -15.81 -3.66
CA VAL A 112 -17.20 -14.88 -3.90
C VAL A 112 -16.65 -15.12 -5.29
N TYR A 113 -16.68 -14.09 -6.10
CA TYR A 113 -16.19 -14.09 -7.47
C TYR A 113 -14.75 -13.61 -7.51
N LYS A 114 -13.85 -14.42 -8.02
CA LYS A 114 -12.49 -14.00 -8.34
C LYS A 114 -12.45 -13.54 -9.80
N ILE A 115 -12.20 -12.26 -10.00
CA ILE A 115 -12.15 -11.61 -11.29
C ILE A 115 -10.71 -11.24 -11.59
N LYS A 116 -10.14 -11.84 -12.61
CA LYS A 116 -8.79 -11.53 -13.09
C LYS A 116 -8.81 -10.23 -13.88
N ILE A 117 -7.76 -9.43 -13.71
CA ILE A 117 -7.57 -8.13 -14.33
C ILE A 117 -6.30 -8.21 -15.18
N GLU A 118 -6.45 -8.00 -16.47
CA GLU A 118 -5.33 -8.03 -17.41
C GLU A 118 -5.28 -6.73 -18.22
N PRO A 119 -4.11 -6.10 -18.34
CA PRO A 119 -3.96 -4.92 -19.18
C PRO A 119 -4.07 -5.32 -20.67
N LYS A 120 -4.81 -4.54 -21.46
CA LYS A 120 -4.95 -4.73 -22.91
C LYS A 120 -3.67 -4.43 -23.68
N HIS A 121 -2.80 -3.62 -23.11
CA HIS A 121 -1.55 -3.19 -23.70
C HIS A 121 -0.42 -3.27 -22.68
N LYS A 122 0.80 -3.51 -23.16
CA LYS A 122 1.98 -3.41 -22.30
C LYS A 122 2.27 -1.92 -22.00
N GLY A 123 2.41 -1.58 -20.72
CA GLY A 123 2.75 -0.22 -20.28
C GLY A 123 3.04 -0.17 -18.79
N THR A 124 3.93 0.72 -18.39
CA THR A 124 4.34 0.90 -16.99
C THR A 124 3.29 1.60 -16.14
N GLN A 125 2.19 2.08 -16.74
CA GLN A 125 1.07 2.70 -16.03
C GLN A 125 -0.09 1.72 -15.77
N LEU A 126 0.02 0.49 -16.24
CA LEU A 126 -1.01 -0.53 -16.11
C LEU A 126 -0.58 -1.63 -15.16
N VAL A 127 -1.55 -2.18 -14.46
CA VAL A 127 -1.35 -3.25 -13.48
C VAL A 127 -2.04 -4.53 -13.95
N SER A 128 -1.58 -5.68 -13.48
CA SER A 128 -2.27 -6.94 -13.58
C SER A 128 -2.61 -7.48 -12.21
N GLY A 129 -3.56 -8.41 -12.12
CA GLY A 129 -3.91 -9.02 -10.84
C GLY A 129 -5.31 -9.59 -10.81
N TYR A 130 -5.93 -9.50 -9.65
CA TYR A 130 -7.32 -9.94 -9.46
C TYR A 130 -8.01 -9.17 -8.35
N VAL A 131 -9.33 -9.21 -8.37
CA VAL A 131 -10.19 -8.77 -7.29
C VAL A 131 -11.14 -9.90 -6.89
N MET A 132 -11.36 -10.07 -5.60
CA MET A 132 -12.38 -10.97 -5.05
C MET A 132 -13.54 -10.15 -4.52
N VAL A 133 -14.75 -10.43 -5.01
CA VAL A 133 -15.96 -9.66 -4.72
C VAL A 133 -17.05 -10.60 -4.21
N SER A 134 -17.73 -10.26 -3.12
CA SER A 134 -18.88 -11.02 -2.65
C SER A 134 -20.14 -10.61 -3.41
N ASP A 135 -21.05 -11.58 -3.68
CA ASP A 135 -22.26 -11.36 -4.46
C ASP A 135 -23.34 -10.56 -3.74
N GLN A 136 -23.51 -10.73 -2.44
CA GLN A 136 -24.60 -10.12 -1.69
C GLN A 136 -24.53 -8.58 -1.64
N VAL A 137 -23.35 -8.04 -1.37
CA VAL A 137 -23.13 -6.59 -1.17
C VAL A 137 -22.16 -5.99 -2.19
N TRP A 138 -21.70 -6.77 -3.15
CA TRP A 138 -20.74 -6.38 -4.18
C TRP A 138 -19.49 -5.70 -3.62
N SER A 139 -19.11 -6.11 -2.42
CA SER A 139 -17.93 -5.55 -1.73
C SER A 139 -16.67 -6.33 -2.05
N ILE A 140 -15.58 -5.60 -2.17
CA ILE A 140 -14.25 -6.20 -2.36
C ILE A 140 -13.83 -6.91 -1.07
N ARG A 141 -13.43 -8.17 -1.17
CA ARG A 141 -12.86 -8.99 -0.08
C ARG A 141 -11.35 -9.02 -0.12
N GLU A 142 -10.82 -9.07 -1.31
CA GLU A 142 -9.37 -9.05 -1.53
C GLU A 142 -9.06 -8.39 -2.86
N ILE A 143 -7.95 -7.67 -2.91
CA ILE A 143 -7.37 -7.18 -4.15
C ILE A 143 -5.88 -7.53 -4.18
N TYR A 144 -5.45 -8.07 -5.30
CA TYR A 144 -4.05 -8.29 -5.63
C TYR A 144 -3.72 -7.54 -6.90
N MET A 145 -2.64 -6.78 -6.85
CA MET A 145 -2.13 -6.05 -8.01
C MET A 145 -0.62 -6.18 -8.09
N GLU A 146 -0.13 -6.31 -9.31
CA GLU A 146 1.30 -6.23 -9.62
C GLU A 146 1.52 -5.35 -10.84
N GLY A 147 2.66 -4.67 -10.85
CA GLY A 147 3.00 -3.76 -11.94
C GLY A 147 4.40 -3.20 -11.76
N GLU A 148 4.71 -2.21 -12.58
CA GLU A 148 5.99 -1.51 -12.54
C GLU A 148 5.77 -0.01 -12.71
N PHE A 149 6.46 0.81 -11.92
CA PHE A 149 6.55 2.25 -12.09
C PHE A 149 7.90 2.74 -11.59
N ASP A 150 8.47 3.75 -12.24
CA ASP A 150 9.74 4.36 -11.85
C ASP A 150 10.85 3.35 -11.51
N MET A 151 10.98 2.26 -12.32
CA MET A 151 11.96 1.16 -12.13
C MET A 151 11.72 0.29 -10.88
N ILE A 152 10.58 0.44 -10.23
CA ILE A 152 10.14 -0.36 -9.10
C ILE A 152 9.07 -1.34 -9.58
N GLN A 153 9.34 -2.63 -9.47
CA GLN A 153 8.32 -3.65 -9.61
C GLN A 153 7.65 -3.83 -8.26
N PHE A 154 6.32 -3.90 -8.24
CA PHE A 154 5.58 -4.08 -7.01
C PHE A 154 4.56 -5.22 -7.12
N LYS A 155 4.28 -5.82 -5.96
CA LYS A 155 3.17 -6.73 -5.73
C LYS A 155 2.47 -6.29 -4.46
N LEU A 156 1.20 -5.97 -4.57
CA LEU A 156 0.37 -5.54 -3.46
C LEU A 156 -0.81 -6.50 -3.31
N ARG A 157 -0.96 -7.07 -2.13
CA ARG A 157 -2.15 -7.80 -1.71
C ARG A 157 -2.81 -7.05 -0.56
N ARG A 158 -4.09 -6.80 -0.64
CA ARG A 158 -4.87 -6.17 0.41
C ARG A 158 -6.10 -7.01 0.70
N VAL A 159 -6.30 -7.34 1.97
CA VAL A 159 -7.45 -8.09 2.45
C VAL A 159 -8.37 -7.11 3.17
N MET A 160 -9.66 -7.19 2.84
CA MET A 160 -10.72 -6.43 3.48
C MET A 160 -11.43 -7.31 4.51
N GLY A 161 -11.66 -6.78 5.70
CA GLY A 161 -12.42 -7.41 6.77
C GLY A 161 -13.73 -6.71 7.01
N ASP A 162 -14.70 -7.45 7.47
CA ASP A 162 -15.98 -6.92 7.96
C ASP A 162 -15.73 -6.10 9.22
N VAL A 163 -16.19 -4.86 9.23
CA VAL A 163 -16.05 -3.95 10.37
C VAL A 163 -17.40 -3.57 10.97
N GLY A 164 -18.46 -4.26 10.56
CA GLY A 164 -19.85 -4.03 10.93
C GLY A 164 -20.66 -3.39 9.80
N ASP A 165 -21.99 -3.53 9.89
CA ASP A 165 -22.95 -2.97 8.92
C ASP A 165 -22.68 -3.34 7.45
N GLU A 166 -22.16 -4.56 7.20
CA GLU A 166 -21.81 -5.07 5.87
C GLU A 166 -20.71 -4.25 5.14
N GLU A 167 -20.01 -3.41 5.87
CA GLU A 167 -18.89 -2.62 5.33
C GLU A 167 -17.55 -3.35 5.48
N PHE A 168 -16.74 -3.26 4.44
CA PHE A 168 -15.45 -3.93 4.36
C PHE A 168 -14.32 -2.90 4.24
N LEU A 169 -13.45 -2.89 5.23
CA LEU A 169 -12.28 -2.02 5.27
C LEU A 169 -10.97 -2.84 5.25
N PRO A 170 -9.87 -2.25 4.81
CA PRO A 170 -8.57 -2.94 4.78
C PRO A 170 -8.15 -3.40 6.18
N VAL A 171 -7.97 -4.71 6.39
CA VAL A 171 -7.49 -5.28 7.67
C VAL A 171 -6.08 -5.82 7.59
N HIS A 172 -5.64 -6.19 6.39
CA HIS A 172 -4.28 -6.70 6.17
C HIS A 172 -3.76 -6.26 4.81
N PHE A 173 -2.44 -6.06 4.71
CA PHE A 173 -1.75 -5.87 3.45
C PHE A 173 -0.39 -6.55 3.46
N ASP A 174 0.02 -6.98 2.27
CA ASP A 174 1.36 -7.42 1.93
C ASP A 174 1.84 -6.60 0.72
N LEU A 175 3.04 -6.04 0.80
CA LEU A 175 3.65 -5.26 -0.26
C LEU A 175 5.08 -5.74 -0.48
N ASN A 176 5.34 -6.28 -1.65
CA ASN A 176 6.69 -6.58 -2.12
C ASN A 176 7.11 -5.53 -3.16
N LEU A 177 8.28 -4.95 -2.99
CA LEU A 177 8.89 -4.01 -3.92
C LEU A 177 10.25 -4.54 -4.35
N VAL A 178 10.51 -4.49 -5.65
CA VAL A 178 11.79 -4.89 -6.23
C VAL A 178 12.33 -3.76 -7.08
N PHE A 179 13.48 -3.24 -6.69
CA PHE A 179 14.22 -2.24 -7.44
C PHE A 179 15.43 -2.87 -8.12
N LYS A 180 15.49 -2.77 -9.46
CA LYS A 180 16.62 -3.24 -10.27
C LYS A 180 17.02 -2.15 -11.26
N PHE A 181 18.13 -1.50 -11.01
CA PHE A 181 18.62 -0.45 -11.91
C PHE A 181 20.14 -0.29 -11.86
N MET A 182 20.78 -0.19 -13.01
CA MET A 182 22.23 0.05 -13.17
C MET A 182 23.10 -0.83 -12.26
N GLY A 183 22.79 -2.14 -12.17
CA GLY A 183 23.54 -3.08 -11.35
C GLY A 183 23.22 -3.06 -9.85
N ASN A 184 22.25 -2.25 -9.42
CA ASN A 184 21.70 -2.32 -8.08
C ASN A 184 20.50 -3.26 -8.07
N TYR A 185 20.35 -4.04 -6.99
CA TYR A 185 19.21 -4.90 -6.76
C TYR A 185 18.84 -4.88 -5.28
N LEU A 186 17.65 -4.33 -4.99
CA LEU A 186 17.08 -4.25 -3.66
C LEU A 186 15.69 -4.90 -3.68
N GLU A 187 15.35 -5.57 -2.60
CA GLU A 187 14.03 -6.14 -2.38
C GLU A 187 13.50 -5.68 -1.03
N MET A 188 12.26 -5.20 -1.01
CA MET A 188 11.58 -4.76 0.19
C MET A 188 10.29 -5.54 0.36
N ASN A 189 10.08 -6.08 1.55
CA ASN A 189 8.85 -6.78 1.93
C ASN A 189 8.23 -6.06 3.12
N ASN A 190 7.00 -5.63 2.96
CA ASN A 190 6.26 -4.91 3.99
C ASN A 190 4.91 -5.61 4.22
N CYS A 191 4.54 -5.78 5.45
CA CYS A 191 3.23 -6.28 5.82
C CYS A 191 2.65 -5.47 6.98
N GLY A 192 1.34 -5.45 7.11
CA GLY A 192 0.69 -4.80 8.22
C GLY A 192 -0.71 -5.28 8.46
N GLN A 193 -1.16 -5.07 9.69
CA GLN A 193 -2.50 -5.34 10.11
C GLN A 193 -3.13 -4.06 10.64
N MET A 194 -4.42 -3.86 10.36
CA MET A 194 -5.22 -2.76 10.84
C MET A 194 -6.33 -3.28 11.73
N LYS A 195 -6.52 -2.62 12.87
CA LYS A 195 -7.64 -2.86 13.78
C LYS A 195 -8.43 -1.58 13.90
N TYR A 196 -9.74 -1.66 13.76
CA TYR A 196 -10.64 -0.53 13.84
C TYR A 196 -11.22 -0.46 15.24
N ASN A 197 -10.96 0.64 15.94
CA ASN A 197 -11.49 0.89 17.27
C ASN A 197 -12.86 1.58 17.19
N MET A 198 -13.09 2.39 16.16
CA MET A 198 -14.33 3.08 15.92
C MET A 198 -14.54 3.22 14.41
N VAL A 199 -15.72 2.85 13.96
CA VAL A 199 -16.19 3.07 12.59
C VAL A 199 -17.50 3.85 12.70
N SER A 200 -17.62 4.93 11.96
CA SER A 200 -18.85 5.71 11.90
C SER A 200 -19.23 5.92 10.44
N PHE A 201 -20.46 5.58 10.10
CA PHE A 201 -21.04 5.79 8.79
C PHE A 201 -21.82 7.10 8.79
N TYR A 202 -21.51 7.96 7.85
CA TYR A 202 -22.15 9.27 7.75
C TYR A 202 -23.05 9.35 6.52
N ASN A 203 -24.35 9.42 6.75
CA ASN A 203 -25.39 9.52 5.72
C ASN A 203 -25.79 10.99 5.43
N GLY A 204 -24.83 11.89 5.31
CA GLY A 204 -25.16 13.29 5.08
C GLY A 204 -24.19 14.01 4.14
N SER A 205 -24.75 14.86 3.29
CA SER A 205 -23.99 15.74 2.39
C SER A 205 -23.40 16.93 3.16
N GLN A 206 -22.35 16.75 3.93
CA GLN A 206 -21.58 17.90 4.42
C GLN A 206 -20.65 18.42 3.31
N ARG A 207 -20.72 19.73 3.02
CA ARG A 207 -19.73 20.42 2.23
C ARG A 207 -18.36 20.22 2.87
N ARG A 208 -17.50 19.41 2.22
CA ARG A 208 -16.12 19.18 2.66
C ARG A 208 -15.34 20.47 2.59
N LYS A 209 -14.83 20.96 3.73
CA LYS A 209 -13.72 21.90 3.72
C LYS A 209 -12.52 21.21 3.08
N SER A 210 -11.81 21.89 2.20
CA SER A 210 -10.58 21.39 1.58
C SER A 210 -9.57 21.04 2.69
N GLN A 211 -9.49 19.77 3.04
CA GLN A 211 -8.47 19.24 3.97
C GLN A 211 -7.34 18.65 3.15
N LYS A 212 -6.11 18.68 3.67
CA LYS A 212 -5.00 17.94 3.07
C LYS A 212 -5.39 16.48 3.00
N LYS A 213 -5.32 15.86 1.81
CA LYS A 213 -5.72 14.47 1.58
C LYS A 213 -4.90 13.49 2.43
N HIS A 214 -3.64 13.81 2.69
CA HIS A 214 -2.74 13.01 3.49
C HIS A 214 -1.99 13.90 4.48
N SER A 215 -1.94 13.49 5.73
CA SER A 215 -1.07 14.11 6.73
C SER A 215 -0.38 13.02 7.55
N HIS A 216 0.90 13.25 7.84
CA HIS A 216 1.72 12.37 8.65
C HIS A 216 2.28 13.18 9.81
N ASP A 217 1.87 12.83 11.02
CA ASP A 217 2.46 13.37 12.24
C ASP A 217 3.58 12.42 12.69
N LEU A 218 4.80 12.88 12.55
CA LEU A 218 6.03 12.17 12.93
C LEU A 218 6.66 12.76 14.19
N THR A 219 5.97 13.62 14.91
CA THR A 219 6.53 14.35 16.07
C THR A 219 7.03 13.37 17.13
N GLU A 220 6.25 12.35 17.46
CA GLU A 220 6.66 11.31 18.40
C GLU A 220 7.81 10.45 17.88
N PHE A 221 7.86 10.19 16.57
CA PHE A 221 8.94 9.42 15.92
C PHE A 221 10.30 10.09 16.11
N TYR A 222 10.38 11.41 15.94
CA TYR A 222 11.64 12.14 16.09
C TYR A 222 12.02 12.39 17.55
N SER A 223 11.09 12.29 18.48
CA SER A 223 11.34 12.42 19.93
C SER A 223 11.80 11.11 20.57
N LEU A 224 11.55 9.95 19.95
CA LEU A 224 11.99 8.66 20.46
C LEU A 224 13.52 8.55 20.33
N THR A 225 14.21 8.62 21.43
CA THR A 225 15.62 8.20 21.54
C THR A 225 15.67 6.68 21.47
N ILE A 226 16.31 6.15 20.42
CA ILE A 226 16.62 4.71 20.37
C ILE A 226 17.70 4.48 21.41
N ASP A 227 17.36 3.71 22.44
CA ASP A 227 18.34 3.21 23.40
C ASP A 227 19.22 2.19 22.66
N SER A 228 20.48 2.60 22.39
CA SER A 228 21.44 1.77 21.65
C SER A 228 21.91 0.52 22.41
N THR A 229 21.37 0.28 23.61
CA THR A 229 21.69 -0.88 24.45
C THR A 229 20.81 -2.11 24.16
N GLN A 230 19.84 -2.03 23.22
CA GLN A 230 18.97 -3.14 22.83
C GLN A 230 19.20 -3.64 21.39
N MET A 231 20.37 -3.39 20.82
CA MET A 231 20.83 -4.03 19.59
C MET A 231 21.66 -5.28 19.88
#